data_3703f81afd35ef9c619fe41ce560d709
#
_entry.id   3703f81afd35ef9c619fe41ce560d709
#
_cell.length_a   1.000
_cell.length_b   1.000
_cell.length_c   1.000
_cell.angle_alpha   90.00
_cell.angle_beta   90.00
_cell.angle_gamma   90.00
#
_symmetry.space_group_name_H-M   'P 1'
#
loop_
_entity.id
_entity.type
_entity.pdbx_description
1 polymer ?
#
loop_
_entity_poly.entity_id
_entity_poly.type
_entity_poly.pdbx_seq_one_letter_code
_entity_poly.pdbx_strand_id
1 'polypeptide(L)'
;MGQRCPDQDSQGQNLDQAAAELGPGGDLAPEGDAEGYRKRMARRREVQQQRVGERNLEKGLVLVFTGDGKGKTTAALGLVLRSLGHGDHVAVVQFIKGGWQPGEARALQLFGEALAWHALGEGFTWETQDRERDRQLVQQAWQRSCEYLADGSRKLVVLDEVNVALKLGYLGLDQVLEGLTLRPPLTHVALTGRGAPPGLIERADLVTEMKLVRHPFREQGVKAQAGIEY
;
A
#
# COMPACT_ATOMS: atom_id res chain seq x y z
N MET A 1 -20.28 -38.96 11.78
CA MET A 1 -21.33 -37.89 11.98
C MET A 1 -20.63 -36.57 11.90
N GLY A 2 -20.68 -35.95 10.71
CA GLY A 2 -20.06 -34.66 10.44
C GLY A 2 -21.08 -33.55 10.66
N GLN A 3 -20.77 -32.62 11.52
CA GLN A 3 -21.50 -31.38 11.63
C GLN A 3 -20.88 -30.37 10.65
N ARG A 4 -21.65 -29.94 9.66
CA ARG A 4 -21.32 -28.80 8.78
C ARG A 4 -21.51 -27.52 9.57
N CYS A 5 -20.53 -26.60 9.47
CA CYS A 5 -20.71 -25.19 9.91
C CYS A 5 -21.77 -24.52 9.03
N PRO A 6 -22.59 -23.61 9.58
CA PRO A 6 -23.58 -22.88 8.80
C PRO A 6 -22.93 -21.80 7.92
N ASP A 7 -23.54 -21.61 6.74
CA ASP A 7 -23.11 -20.73 5.65
C ASP A 7 -22.84 -19.29 6.08
N GLN A 8 -21.60 -18.83 5.79
CA GLN A 8 -21.21 -17.41 5.93
C GLN A 8 -21.63 -16.55 4.71
N ASP A 9 -22.20 -17.14 3.68
CA ASP A 9 -22.51 -16.45 2.42
C ASP A 9 -23.77 -15.56 2.44
N SER A 10 -24.65 -15.73 3.42
CA SER A 10 -25.91 -14.95 3.48
C SER A 10 -25.76 -13.54 4.05
N GLN A 11 -24.62 -13.21 4.72
CA GLN A 11 -24.40 -11.85 5.23
C GLN A 11 -23.72 -10.92 4.23
N GLY A 12 -22.95 -11.45 3.26
CA GLY A 12 -22.32 -10.68 2.20
C GLY A 12 -23.32 -10.09 1.19
N GLN A 13 -24.34 -10.86 0.82
CA GLN A 13 -25.33 -10.44 -0.19
C GLN A 13 -26.25 -9.31 0.29
N ASN A 14 -26.52 -9.22 1.59
CA ASN A 14 -27.33 -8.13 2.15
C ASN A 14 -26.59 -6.78 2.23
N LEU A 15 -25.24 -6.80 2.29
CA LEU A 15 -24.41 -5.59 2.35
C LEU A 15 -24.23 -4.94 0.97
N ASP A 16 -24.15 -5.75 -0.07
CA ASP A 16 -24.03 -5.28 -1.47
C ASP A 16 -25.35 -4.71 -1.99
N GLN A 17 -26.49 -5.27 -1.59
CA GLN A 17 -27.79 -4.70 -1.92
C GLN A 17 -28.05 -3.35 -1.24
N ALA A 18 -27.66 -3.18 0.02
CA ALA A 18 -27.75 -1.89 0.71
C ALA A 18 -26.78 -0.84 0.15
N ALA A 19 -25.64 -1.27 -0.43
CA ALA A 19 -24.71 -0.37 -1.11
C ALA A 19 -25.21 0.04 -2.50
N ALA A 20 -25.92 -0.84 -3.20
CA ALA A 20 -26.54 -0.57 -4.51
C ALA A 20 -27.71 0.42 -4.41
N GLU A 21 -28.44 0.45 -3.28
CA GLU A 21 -29.50 1.43 -3.02
C GLU A 21 -28.96 2.84 -2.73
N LEU A 22 -27.66 2.97 -2.40
CA LEU A 22 -26.95 4.23 -2.18
C LEU A 22 -26.08 4.59 -3.38
N GLY A 23 -26.58 4.51 -4.60
CA GLY A 23 -25.86 4.69 -5.87
C GLY A 23 -24.66 5.65 -5.86
N PRO A 24 -23.70 5.55 -6.81
CA PRO A 24 -22.52 6.39 -6.85
C PRO A 24 -22.94 7.85 -6.99
N GLY A 25 -22.56 8.70 -6.03
CA GLY A 25 -22.85 10.10 -5.87
C GLY A 25 -23.26 10.86 -7.14
N GLY A 26 -24.48 11.30 -7.19
CA GLY A 26 -25.02 11.99 -8.35
C GLY A 26 -26.31 12.75 -8.15
N ASP A 27 -26.95 12.69 -7.00
CA ASP A 27 -28.12 13.52 -6.75
C ASP A 27 -27.73 14.82 -6.02
N LEU A 28 -27.32 15.82 -6.79
CA LEU A 28 -27.49 17.19 -6.37
C LEU A 28 -29.02 17.39 -6.17
N ALA A 29 -29.46 17.54 -4.92
CA ALA A 29 -30.84 17.85 -4.62
C ALA A 29 -31.24 19.09 -5.41
N PRO A 30 -32.46 19.15 -5.97
CA PRO A 30 -32.94 20.36 -6.62
C PRO A 30 -32.83 21.51 -5.63
N GLU A 31 -32.41 22.69 -6.11
CA GLU A 31 -32.33 23.92 -5.33
C GLU A 31 -33.69 24.15 -4.66
N GLY A 32 -33.75 24.12 -3.33
CA GLY A 32 -34.96 24.33 -2.54
C GLY A 32 -35.37 23.22 -1.57
N ASP A 33 -34.88 21.97 -1.68
CA ASP A 33 -35.21 20.86 -0.76
C ASP A 33 -34.19 20.70 0.39
N ALA A 34 -34.02 21.74 1.18
CA ALA A 34 -33.10 21.70 2.32
C ALA A 34 -33.49 20.70 3.41
N GLU A 35 -34.79 20.47 3.58
CA GLU A 35 -35.31 19.53 4.60
C GLU A 35 -35.11 18.09 4.17
N GLY A 36 -35.39 17.74 2.91
CA GLY A 36 -35.13 16.43 2.35
C GLY A 36 -33.63 16.10 2.33
N TYR A 37 -32.78 17.07 2.01
CA TYR A 37 -31.34 16.90 2.12
C TYR A 37 -30.89 16.57 3.55
N ARG A 38 -31.37 17.33 4.57
CA ARG A 38 -31.04 17.07 5.98
C ARG A 38 -31.48 15.67 6.42
N LYS A 39 -32.70 15.24 6.05
CA LYS A 39 -33.21 13.89 6.37
C LYS A 39 -32.33 12.79 5.73
N ARG A 40 -31.94 12.95 4.44
CA ARG A 40 -31.03 12.01 3.78
C ARG A 40 -29.66 11.96 4.46
N MET A 41 -29.09 13.12 4.81
CA MET A 41 -27.78 13.17 5.48
C MET A 41 -27.84 12.60 6.91
N ALA A 42 -28.92 12.84 7.64
CA ALA A 42 -29.11 12.24 8.96
C ALA A 42 -29.17 10.70 8.88
N ARG A 43 -29.93 10.15 7.94
CA ARG A 43 -30.01 8.70 7.71
C ARG A 43 -28.65 8.12 7.28
N ARG A 44 -27.93 8.78 6.37
CA ARG A 44 -26.55 8.37 5.97
C ARG A 44 -25.62 8.35 7.17
N ARG A 45 -25.68 9.39 8.02
CA ARG A 45 -24.88 9.47 9.25
C ARG A 45 -25.18 8.32 10.21
N GLU A 46 -26.44 8.03 10.45
CA GLU A 46 -26.87 6.93 11.32
C GLU A 46 -26.38 5.57 10.82
N VAL A 47 -26.60 5.26 9.54
CA VAL A 47 -26.11 4.03 8.90
C VAL A 47 -24.56 3.94 8.96
N GLN A 48 -23.87 5.06 8.74
CA GLN A 48 -22.41 5.06 8.82
C GLN A 48 -21.92 4.87 10.27
N GLN A 49 -22.57 5.49 11.25
CA GLN A 49 -22.23 5.31 12.66
C GLN A 49 -22.44 3.87 13.12
N GLN A 50 -23.56 3.26 12.71
CA GLN A 50 -23.82 1.85 12.99
C GLN A 50 -22.71 0.95 12.37
N ARG A 51 -22.39 1.13 11.08
CA ARG A 51 -21.33 0.38 10.40
C ARG A 51 -19.96 0.52 11.05
N VAL A 52 -19.63 1.72 11.54
CA VAL A 52 -18.38 1.96 12.26
C VAL A 52 -18.39 1.27 13.63
N GLY A 53 -19.53 1.34 14.36
CA GLY A 53 -19.68 0.72 15.68
C GLY A 53 -19.58 -0.81 15.66
N GLU A 54 -19.93 -1.45 14.54
CA GLU A 54 -19.81 -2.90 14.35
C GLU A 54 -18.38 -3.36 14.04
N ARG A 55 -17.47 -2.43 13.72
CA ARG A 55 -16.09 -2.72 13.32
C ARG A 55 -15.12 -2.36 14.43
N ASN A 56 -14.74 -3.37 15.21
CA ASN A 56 -13.85 -3.25 16.36
C ASN A 56 -12.56 -4.08 16.26
N LEU A 57 -12.31 -4.70 15.09
CA LEU A 57 -11.11 -5.50 14.89
C LEU A 57 -9.92 -4.60 14.57
N GLU A 58 -8.88 -4.67 15.39
CA GLU A 58 -7.58 -4.04 15.12
C GLU A 58 -6.56 -5.10 14.70
N LYS A 59 -5.89 -4.87 13.58
CA LYS A 59 -4.78 -5.72 13.11
C LYS A 59 -3.80 -4.91 12.27
N GLY A 60 -2.57 -5.38 12.18
CA GLY A 60 -1.61 -4.92 11.20
C GLY A 60 -2.02 -5.35 9.80
N LEU A 61 -2.10 -4.40 8.87
CA LEU A 61 -2.58 -4.63 7.50
C LEU A 61 -1.41 -4.90 6.56
N VAL A 62 -1.64 -5.79 5.59
CA VAL A 62 -0.81 -5.96 4.39
C VAL A 62 -1.45 -5.16 3.26
N LEU A 63 -0.76 -4.10 2.81
CA LEU A 63 -1.23 -3.21 1.75
C LEU A 63 -0.36 -3.41 0.50
N VAL A 64 -0.97 -3.62 -0.65
CA VAL A 64 -0.26 -3.79 -1.93
C VAL A 64 -0.67 -2.68 -2.89
N PHE A 65 0.32 -1.92 -3.36
CA PHE A 65 0.16 -0.93 -4.42
C PHE A 65 0.84 -1.44 -5.69
N THR A 66 0.06 -1.77 -6.70
CA THR A 66 0.55 -2.39 -7.94
C THR A 66 0.03 -1.66 -9.19
N GLY A 67 0.22 -2.25 -10.37
CA GLY A 67 -0.20 -1.68 -11.65
C GLY A 67 0.86 -0.82 -12.34
N ASP A 68 0.60 -0.50 -13.62
CA ASP A 68 1.55 0.22 -14.49
C ASP A 68 1.51 1.74 -14.32
N GLY A 69 0.48 2.28 -13.69
CA GLY A 69 0.32 3.70 -13.41
C GLY A 69 1.33 4.22 -12.37
N LYS A 70 1.49 5.54 -12.35
CA LYS A 70 2.31 6.24 -11.34
C LYS A 70 1.56 6.41 -10.02
N GLY A 71 2.32 6.73 -8.95
CA GLY A 71 1.76 7.05 -7.64
C GLY A 71 1.89 5.95 -6.58
N LYS A 72 2.39 4.76 -6.91
CA LYS A 72 2.55 3.65 -5.94
C LYS A 72 3.43 4.02 -4.75
N THR A 73 4.66 4.45 -5.03
CA THR A 73 5.59 4.94 -4.00
C THR A 73 5.03 6.16 -3.28
N THR A 74 4.44 7.11 -4.02
CA THR A 74 3.82 8.32 -3.43
C THR A 74 2.70 7.97 -2.45
N ALA A 75 1.84 7.00 -2.78
CA ALA A 75 0.79 6.51 -1.88
C ALA A 75 1.39 5.88 -0.61
N ALA A 76 2.40 5.02 -0.76
CA ALA A 76 3.07 4.41 0.38
C ALA A 76 3.77 5.45 1.26
N LEU A 77 4.44 6.44 0.68
CA LEU A 77 5.09 7.53 1.42
C LEU A 77 4.07 8.48 2.06
N GLY A 78 2.89 8.62 1.50
CA GLY A 78 1.75 9.27 2.17
C GLY A 78 1.35 8.57 3.46
N LEU A 79 1.39 7.23 3.51
CA LEU A 79 1.20 6.46 4.75
C LEU A 79 2.35 6.67 5.73
N VAL A 80 3.60 6.71 5.24
CA VAL A 80 4.78 7.03 6.07
C VAL A 80 4.59 8.38 6.76
N LEU A 81 4.29 9.44 5.99
CA LEU A 81 4.08 10.77 6.54
C LEU A 81 2.93 10.81 7.56
N ARG A 82 1.83 10.10 7.26
CA ARG A 82 0.68 9.99 8.17
C ARG A 82 1.06 9.32 9.47
N SER A 83 1.76 8.18 9.44
CA SER A 83 2.18 7.42 10.61
C SER A 83 3.16 8.23 11.47
N LEU A 84 4.17 8.85 10.84
CA LEU A 84 5.11 9.75 11.51
C LEU A 84 4.39 10.95 12.16
N GLY A 85 3.36 11.50 11.50
CA GLY A 85 2.52 12.56 12.05
C GLY A 85 1.71 12.15 13.28
N HIS A 86 1.47 10.86 13.48
CA HIS A 86 0.90 10.28 14.70
C HIS A 86 1.96 9.93 15.77
N GLY A 87 3.23 10.18 15.50
CA GLY A 87 4.34 9.86 16.41
C GLY A 87 4.82 8.41 16.35
N ASP A 88 4.37 7.65 15.34
CA ASP A 88 4.82 6.28 15.15
C ASP A 88 6.24 6.22 14.59
N HIS A 89 6.91 5.09 14.82
CA HIS A 89 8.16 4.74 14.17
C HIS A 89 7.89 3.96 12.88
N VAL A 90 8.63 4.28 11.81
CA VAL A 90 8.44 3.73 10.47
C VAL A 90 9.76 3.25 9.88
N ALA A 91 9.73 2.22 9.05
CA ALA A 91 10.86 1.83 8.22
C ALA A 91 10.48 1.84 6.74
N VAL A 92 11.40 2.30 5.88
CA VAL A 92 11.30 2.27 4.42
C VAL A 92 12.52 1.55 3.87
N VAL A 93 12.29 0.48 3.10
CA VAL A 93 13.33 -0.25 2.38
C VAL A 93 13.02 -0.21 0.90
N GLN A 94 13.91 0.39 0.11
CA GLN A 94 13.81 0.49 -1.34
C GLN A 94 14.71 -0.57 -2.00
N PHE A 95 14.12 -1.43 -2.84
CA PHE A 95 14.76 -2.63 -3.38
C PHE A 95 15.56 -2.41 -4.67
N ILE A 96 15.12 -1.51 -5.53
CA ILE A 96 15.67 -1.38 -6.91
C ILE A 96 16.18 0.03 -7.16
N LYS A 97 15.64 1.02 -6.48
CA LYS A 97 16.04 2.41 -6.64
C LYS A 97 17.32 2.68 -5.83
N GLY A 98 18.42 2.86 -6.51
CA GLY A 98 19.69 3.35 -5.95
C GLY A 98 20.23 4.49 -6.80
N GLY A 99 21.10 5.33 -6.23
CA GLY A 99 21.78 6.41 -6.96
C GLY A 99 21.05 7.76 -6.98
N TRP A 100 19.74 7.81 -6.81
CA TRP A 100 18.98 9.05 -6.69
C TRP A 100 18.32 9.13 -5.32
N GLN A 101 18.68 10.14 -4.52
CA GLN A 101 17.92 10.45 -3.32
C GLN A 101 16.62 11.15 -3.74
N PRO A 102 15.45 10.50 -3.59
CA PRO A 102 14.18 11.15 -3.88
C PRO A 102 13.96 12.33 -2.95
N GLY A 103 13.23 13.34 -3.43
CA GLY A 103 12.92 14.54 -2.64
C GLY A 103 12.27 14.20 -1.29
N GLU A 104 11.45 13.17 -1.27
CA GLU A 104 10.79 12.66 -0.05
C GLU A 104 11.80 12.16 0.98
N ALA A 105 12.86 11.45 0.58
CA ALA A 105 13.87 10.98 1.52
C ALA A 105 14.56 12.14 2.25
N ARG A 106 14.85 13.23 1.53
CA ARG A 106 15.41 14.45 2.15
C ARG A 106 14.42 15.15 3.07
N ALA A 107 13.17 15.30 2.63
CA ALA A 107 12.13 15.95 3.42
C ALA A 107 11.82 15.19 4.72
N LEU A 108 11.79 13.86 4.64
CA LEU A 108 11.47 13.00 5.77
C LEU A 108 12.63 12.82 6.78
N GLN A 109 13.87 13.25 6.45
CA GLN A 109 14.99 13.27 7.40
C GLN A 109 14.71 14.08 8.66
N LEU A 110 13.79 15.04 8.60
CA LEU A 110 13.35 15.83 9.76
C LEU A 110 12.80 14.99 10.92
N PHE A 111 12.35 13.77 10.65
CA PHE A 111 11.81 12.86 11.66
C PHE A 111 12.88 12.06 12.42
N GLY A 112 14.16 12.21 12.08
CA GLY A 112 15.28 11.61 12.81
C GLY A 112 15.11 10.10 13.00
N GLU A 113 15.24 9.63 14.25
CA GLU A 113 15.20 8.20 14.59
C GLU A 113 13.82 7.54 14.41
N ALA A 114 12.74 8.33 14.32
CA ALA A 114 11.41 7.78 14.04
C ALA A 114 11.31 7.19 12.64
N LEU A 115 12.20 7.58 11.70
CA LEU A 115 12.26 7.05 10.35
C LEU A 115 13.58 6.33 10.07
N ALA A 116 13.53 5.02 9.84
CA ALA A 116 14.63 4.28 9.23
C ALA A 116 14.43 4.23 7.71
N TRP A 117 15.41 4.72 6.95
CA TRP A 117 15.36 4.71 5.48
C TRP A 117 16.59 4.03 4.88
N HIS A 118 16.35 3.00 4.08
CA HIS A 118 17.39 2.26 3.37
C HIS A 118 17.07 2.16 1.89
N ALA A 119 17.92 2.75 1.06
CA ALA A 119 17.94 2.55 -0.39
C ALA A 119 19.12 1.62 -0.70
N LEU A 120 18.84 0.35 -0.98
CA LEU A 120 19.84 -0.69 -1.16
C LEU A 120 20.05 -1.10 -2.63
N GLY A 121 19.33 -0.47 -3.57
CA GLY A 121 19.56 -0.64 -5.00
C GLY A 121 20.65 0.32 -5.52
N GLU A 122 21.37 -0.08 -6.57
CA GLU A 122 22.37 0.77 -7.25
C GLU A 122 21.82 1.47 -8.50
N GLY A 123 20.50 1.50 -8.69
CA GLY A 123 19.84 2.03 -9.88
C GLY A 123 18.96 1.00 -10.58
N PHE A 124 18.60 1.31 -11.80
CA PHE A 124 17.79 0.39 -12.59
C PHE A 124 18.66 -0.76 -13.12
N THR A 125 18.11 -1.97 -13.16
CA THR A 125 18.79 -3.20 -13.60
C THR A 125 19.37 -3.13 -15.03
N TRP A 126 18.88 -2.21 -15.86
CA TRP A 126 19.47 -1.93 -17.18
C TRP A 126 20.72 -1.04 -17.14
N GLU A 127 21.01 -0.43 -15.98
CA GLU A 127 22.24 0.38 -15.78
C GLU A 127 23.37 -0.48 -15.20
N THR A 128 23.04 -1.38 -14.26
CA THR A 128 24.04 -2.25 -13.60
C THR A 128 24.57 -3.35 -14.51
N GLN A 129 23.73 -3.91 -15.40
CA GLN A 129 24.04 -5.02 -16.31
C GLN A 129 24.66 -6.25 -15.61
N ASP A 130 24.62 -6.31 -14.29
CA ASP A 130 25.11 -7.40 -13.44
C ASP A 130 23.96 -8.00 -12.61
N ARG A 131 23.36 -9.05 -13.17
CA ARG A 131 22.20 -9.71 -12.58
C ARG A 131 22.49 -10.34 -11.21
N GLU A 132 23.69 -10.86 -11.02
CA GLU A 132 24.04 -11.51 -9.75
C GLU A 132 24.23 -10.46 -8.66
N ARG A 133 24.84 -9.35 -8.97
CA ARG A 133 24.97 -8.20 -8.06
C ARG A 133 23.60 -7.63 -7.68
N ASP A 134 22.73 -7.43 -8.66
CA ASP A 134 21.34 -6.97 -8.40
C ASP A 134 20.63 -7.92 -7.46
N ARG A 135 20.75 -9.23 -7.67
CA ARG A 135 20.17 -10.24 -6.81
C ARG A 135 20.71 -10.17 -5.39
N GLN A 136 22.03 -10.03 -5.23
CA GLN A 136 22.64 -9.89 -3.89
C GLN A 136 22.12 -8.65 -3.15
N LEU A 137 22.02 -7.50 -3.82
CA LEU A 137 21.47 -6.28 -3.24
C LEU A 137 20.01 -6.45 -2.81
N VAL A 138 19.20 -7.11 -3.64
CA VAL A 138 17.80 -7.42 -3.31
C VAL A 138 17.72 -8.35 -2.10
N GLN A 139 18.60 -9.36 -1.99
CA GLN A 139 18.63 -10.25 -0.82
C GLN A 139 19.06 -9.50 0.46
N GLN A 140 20.00 -8.57 0.38
CA GLN A 140 20.37 -7.70 1.51
C GLN A 140 19.20 -6.79 1.92
N ALA A 141 18.49 -6.20 0.94
CA ALA A 141 17.29 -5.41 1.20
C ALA A 141 16.20 -6.25 1.88
N TRP A 142 16.04 -7.50 1.45
CA TRP A 142 15.09 -8.42 2.07
C TRP A 142 15.48 -8.78 3.50
N GLN A 143 16.74 -9.09 3.75
CA GLN A 143 17.23 -9.36 5.10
C GLN A 143 16.97 -8.17 6.03
N ARG A 144 17.27 -6.95 5.60
CA ARG A 144 16.98 -5.73 6.37
C ARG A 144 15.47 -5.55 6.59
N SER A 145 14.66 -5.88 5.61
CA SER A 145 13.19 -5.84 5.72
C SER A 145 12.69 -6.79 6.79
N CYS A 146 13.21 -8.02 6.85
CA CYS A 146 12.86 -9.00 7.88
C CYS A 146 13.20 -8.52 9.29
N GLU A 147 14.35 -7.85 9.47
CA GLU A 147 14.72 -7.23 10.75
C GLU A 147 13.67 -6.22 11.20
N TYR A 148 13.22 -5.33 10.31
CA TYR A 148 12.17 -4.36 10.63
C TYR A 148 10.78 -4.96 10.81
N LEU A 149 10.47 -6.02 10.07
CA LEU A 149 9.20 -6.72 10.22
C LEU A 149 9.12 -7.41 11.59
N ALA A 150 10.24 -7.95 12.09
CA ALA A 150 10.29 -8.66 13.37
C ALA A 150 10.48 -7.75 14.59
N ASP A 151 11.00 -6.53 14.41
CA ASP A 151 11.39 -5.61 15.48
C ASP A 151 10.22 -5.21 16.41
N GLY A 152 9.00 -5.10 15.90
CA GLY A 152 7.83 -4.72 16.69
C GLY A 152 7.79 -3.25 17.15
N SER A 153 8.89 -2.53 17.08
CA SER A 153 8.95 -1.09 17.38
C SER A 153 8.40 -0.24 16.23
N ARG A 154 8.29 -0.83 15.02
CA ARG A 154 7.83 -0.14 13.82
C ARG A 154 6.34 -0.37 13.61
N LYS A 155 5.57 0.72 13.56
CA LYS A 155 4.12 0.66 13.25
C LYS A 155 3.85 0.36 11.79
N LEU A 156 4.73 0.85 10.91
CA LEU A 156 4.63 0.66 9.45
C LEU A 156 6.01 0.32 8.87
N VAL A 157 6.06 -0.72 8.04
CA VAL A 157 7.21 -1.06 7.21
C VAL A 157 6.82 -0.92 5.74
N VAL A 158 7.56 -0.14 4.96
CA VAL A 158 7.36 0.03 3.52
C VAL A 158 8.45 -0.72 2.76
N LEU A 159 8.03 -1.61 1.86
CA LEU A 159 8.87 -2.38 0.96
C LEU A 159 8.69 -1.82 -0.46
N ASP A 160 9.46 -0.78 -0.79
CA ASP A 160 9.29 -0.05 -2.06
C ASP A 160 9.98 -0.80 -3.21
N GLU A 161 9.22 -1.03 -4.30
CA GLU A 161 9.58 -1.78 -5.51
C GLU A 161 9.85 -3.28 -5.25
N VAL A 162 9.43 -3.86 -4.12
CA VAL A 162 9.57 -5.30 -3.85
C VAL A 162 8.81 -6.16 -4.88
N ASN A 163 7.66 -5.69 -5.40
CA ASN A 163 6.91 -6.41 -6.43
C ASN A 163 7.71 -6.55 -7.72
N VAL A 164 8.58 -5.58 -8.03
CA VAL A 164 9.49 -5.68 -9.18
C VAL A 164 10.58 -6.71 -8.93
N ALA A 165 11.12 -6.77 -7.71
CA ALA A 165 12.08 -7.80 -7.33
C ALA A 165 11.49 -9.23 -7.45
N LEU A 166 10.24 -9.42 -7.05
CA LEU A 166 9.47 -10.66 -7.25
C LEU A 166 9.30 -10.97 -8.74
N LYS A 167 8.87 -9.99 -9.54
CA LYS A 167 8.66 -10.13 -10.99
C LYS A 167 9.96 -10.52 -11.73
N LEU A 168 11.10 -9.99 -11.29
CA LEU A 168 12.42 -10.29 -11.86
C LEU A 168 13.00 -11.63 -11.36
N GLY A 169 12.37 -12.28 -10.39
CA GLY A 169 12.83 -13.53 -9.81
C GLY A 169 14.06 -13.36 -8.90
N TYR A 170 14.29 -12.18 -8.36
CA TYR A 170 15.35 -11.91 -7.38
C TYR A 170 14.95 -12.29 -5.95
N LEU A 171 13.64 -12.32 -5.70
CA LEU A 171 13.00 -12.87 -4.50
C LEU A 171 11.99 -13.94 -4.88
N GLY A 172 11.85 -14.97 -4.04
CA GLY A 172 10.78 -15.95 -4.11
C GLY A 172 9.50 -15.41 -3.45
N LEU A 173 8.34 -15.76 -4.01
CA LEU A 173 7.06 -15.41 -3.38
C LEU A 173 6.92 -16.01 -1.99
N ASP A 174 7.25 -17.30 -1.83
CA ASP A 174 7.17 -18.00 -0.54
C ASP A 174 8.05 -17.32 0.51
N GLN A 175 9.26 -16.90 0.12
CA GLN A 175 10.18 -16.15 0.98
C GLN A 175 9.52 -14.86 1.50
N VAL A 176 8.80 -14.13 0.64
CA VAL A 176 8.11 -12.90 1.04
C VAL A 176 6.92 -13.22 1.93
N LEU A 177 6.12 -14.22 1.60
CA LEU A 177 4.96 -14.62 2.39
C LEU A 177 5.36 -15.09 3.79
N GLU A 178 6.44 -15.86 3.92
CA GLU A 178 7.02 -16.27 5.20
C GLU A 178 7.50 -15.07 6.01
N GLY A 179 8.26 -14.15 5.38
CA GLY A 179 8.74 -12.94 6.05
C GLY A 179 7.61 -12.05 6.57
N LEU A 180 6.48 -11.98 5.86
CA LEU A 180 5.31 -11.25 6.34
C LEU A 180 4.71 -11.83 7.63
N THR A 181 4.98 -13.09 7.97
CA THR A 181 4.54 -13.72 9.23
C THR A 181 5.36 -13.29 10.45
N LEU A 182 6.56 -12.72 10.23
CA LEU A 182 7.44 -12.26 11.33
C LEU A 182 6.87 -11.05 12.07
N ARG A 183 5.99 -10.29 11.43
CA ARG A 183 5.50 -9.03 11.98
C ARG A 183 4.55 -9.25 13.16
N PRO A 184 4.66 -8.44 14.21
CA PRO A 184 3.69 -8.41 15.30
C PRO A 184 2.26 -8.10 14.81
N PRO A 185 1.23 -8.48 15.58
CA PRO A 185 -0.17 -8.39 15.14
C PRO A 185 -0.63 -7.01 14.68
N LEU A 186 -0.03 -5.93 15.18
CA LEU A 186 -0.42 -4.55 14.87
C LEU A 186 0.54 -3.81 13.93
N THR A 187 1.60 -4.46 13.44
CA THR A 187 2.53 -3.87 12.48
C THR A 187 1.95 -3.92 11.07
N HIS A 188 1.81 -2.77 10.43
CA HIS A 188 1.40 -2.66 9.04
C HIS A 188 2.59 -2.85 8.10
N VAL A 189 2.32 -3.37 6.90
CA VAL A 189 3.32 -3.42 5.83
C VAL A 189 2.70 -2.96 4.52
N ALA A 190 3.42 -2.09 3.79
CA ALA A 190 3.04 -1.64 2.46
C ALA A 190 4.07 -2.12 1.44
N LEU A 191 3.62 -2.86 0.42
CA LEU A 191 4.43 -3.39 -0.65
C LEU A 191 4.09 -2.66 -1.95
N THR A 192 5.11 -2.14 -2.63
CA THR A 192 4.88 -1.40 -3.88
C THR A 192 5.60 -2.05 -5.06
N GLY A 193 5.20 -1.65 -6.25
CA GLY A 193 5.84 -2.04 -7.50
C GLY A 193 4.88 -2.63 -8.52
N ARG A 194 5.33 -2.68 -9.77
CA ARG A 194 4.57 -3.28 -10.86
C ARG A 194 4.57 -4.79 -10.77
N GLY A 195 3.45 -5.41 -11.17
CA GLY A 195 3.37 -6.85 -11.36
C GLY A 195 3.39 -7.65 -10.06
N ALA A 196 2.67 -7.22 -9.04
CA ALA A 196 2.44 -8.02 -7.84
C ALA A 196 1.91 -9.41 -8.23
N PRO A 197 2.50 -10.50 -7.74
CA PRO A 197 2.05 -11.85 -8.07
C PRO A 197 0.70 -12.17 -7.41
N PRO A 198 -0.14 -13.03 -8.04
CA PRO A 198 -1.46 -13.38 -7.52
C PRO A 198 -1.45 -13.84 -6.05
N GLY A 199 -0.53 -14.69 -5.65
CA GLY A 199 -0.46 -15.17 -4.27
C GLY A 199 -0.15 -14.07 -3.24
N LEU A 200 0.53 -12.99 -3.63
CA LEU A 200 0.68 -11.81 -2.77
C LEU A 200 -0.62 -11.01 -2.69
N ILE A 201 -1.34 -10.88 -3.81
CA ILE A 201 -2.63 -10.19 -3.87
C ILE A 201 -3.66 -10.91 -2.99
N GLU A 202 -3.72 -12.23 -3.04
CA GLU A 202 -4.61 -13.04 -2.20
C GLU A 202 -4.31 -12.92 -0.70
N ARG A 203 -3.05 -12.69 -0.35
CA ARG A 203 -2.62 -12.54 1.05
C ARG A 203 -2.83 -11.13 1.59
N ALA A 204 -3.01 -10.14 0.71
CA ALA A 204 -3.13 -8.74 1.09
C ALA A 204 -4.51 -8.42 1.69
N ASP A 205 -4.54 -7.50 2.66
CA ASP A 205 -5.77 -6.95 3.23
C ASP A 205 -6.34 -5.81 2.39
N LEU A 206 -5.47 -5.10 1.66
CA LEU A 206 -5.83 -4.01 0.76
C LEU A 206 -4.95 -4.08 -0.48
N VAL A 207 -5.57 -4.06 -1.64
CA VAL A 207 -4.87 -3.99 -2.93
C VAL A 207 -5.39 -2.80 -3.71
N THR A 208 -4.47 -1.97 -4.20
CA THR A 208 -4.80 -0.88 -5.13
C THR A 208 -4.00 -1.05 -6.40
N GLU A 209 -4.68 -1.15 -7.52
CA GLU A 209 -4.07 -1.16 -8.84
C GLU A 209 -4.11 0.24 -9.46
N MET A 210 -2.95 0.81 -9.76
CA MET A 210 -2.82 2.09 -10.41
C MET A 210 -2.72 1.90 -11.93
N LYS A 211 -3.77 2.29 -12.65
CA LYS A 211 -3.84 2.19 -14.11
C LYS A 211 -3.15 3.35 -14.77
N LEU A 212 -2.37 3.04 -15.81
CA LEU A 212 -1.76 4.05 -16.68
C LEU A 212 -2.80 4.52 -17.71
N VAL A 213 -3.41 5.67 -17.47
CA VAL A 213 -4.40 6.28 -18.39
C VAL A 213 -3.69 7.18 -19.41
N ARG A 214 -2.74 8.01 -18.95
CA ARG A 214 -1.90 8.90 -19.77
C ARG A 214 -0.50 8.98 -19.18
N HIS A 215 0.49 9.23 -20.04
CA HIS A 215 1.88 9.40 -19.60
C HIS A 215 2.58 10.51 -20.37
N PRO A 216 3.00 11.62 -19.72
CA PRO A 216 3.57 12.78 -20.39
C PRO A 216 4.85 12.44 -21.19
N PHE A 217 5.70 11.56 -20.64
CA PHE A 217 6.91 11.11 -21.34
C PHE A 217 6.58 10.34 -22.63
N ARG A 218 5.59 9.41 -22.58
CA ARG A 218 5.25 8.57 -23.74
C ARG A 218 4.46 9.31 -24.81
N GLU A 219 3.58 10.18 -24.40
CA GLU A 219 2.60 10.84 -25.30
C GLU A 219 3.02 12.22 -25.74
N GLN A 220 3.82 12.92 -24.92
CA GLN A 220 4.17 14.31 -25.13
C GLN A 220 5.69 14.58 -25.16
N GLY A 221 6.53 13.55 -24.95
CA GLY A 221 7.99 13.71 -24.89
C GLY A 221 8.48 14.54 -23.70
N VAL A 222 7.65 14.72 -22.66
CA VAL A 222 8.03 15.50 -21.46
C VAL A 222 9.00 14.67 -20.63
N LYS A 223 10.20 15.18 -20.36
CA LYS A 223 11.19 14.53 -19.50
C LYS A 223 10.76 14.52 -18.03
N ALA A 224 11.36 13.64 -17.23
CA ALA A 224 11.18 13.60 -15.78
C ALA A 224 11.53 14.96 -15.14
N GLN A 225 10.74 15.39 -14.15
CA GLN A 225 10.86 16.71 -13.52
C GLN A 225 10.98 16.55 -12.00
N ALA A 226 11.86 17.35 -11.39
CA ALA A 226 11.99 17.44 -9.95
C ALA A 226 10.68 17.87 -9.29
N GLY A 227 10.34 17.25 -8.17
CA GLY A 227 9.10 17.50 -7.45
C GLY A 227 7.84 16.81 -8.02
N ILE A 228 7.97 16.16 -9.20
CA ILE A 228 6.89 15.36 -9.81
C ILE A 228 7.31 13.89 -9.95
N GLU A 229 8.54 13.66 -10.44
CA GLU A 229 9.04 12.30 -10.70
C GLU A 229 10.10 11.85 -9.69
N TYR A 230 10.83 12.80 -9.09
CA TYR A 230 11.90 12.56 -8.11
C TYR A 230 12.07 13.76 -7.17
#